data_abeac5c7c2eaa17ef80e179f40589199
#
_entry.id   abeac5c7c2eaa17ef80e179f40589199
#
_cell.length_a   1.000
_cell.length_b   1.000
_cell.length_c   1.000
_cell.angle_alpha   90.00
_cell.angle_beta   90.00
_cell.angle_gamma   90.00
#
_symmetry.space_group_name_H-M   'P 1'
#
loop_
_entity.id
_entity.type
_entity.pdbx_description
1 polymer ?
#
loop_
_entity_poly.entity_id
_entity_poly.type
_entity_poly.pdbx_seq_one_letter_code
_entity_poly.pdbx_strand_id
1 'polypeptide(L)'
;MSIAEKMRAIASQVGPEHVYRTVYDEDLRVLVPGKEDINAEILDTFSRIDFAGKSVVDLGCNFGFFTFYAARLGARQVVGVDREEGVLQGCEVLKEYFNSPVSFEAHDIYDPACTLPERTFDIAMLVEFIGKTFIVENRIASTLGFLERLSKRELIVSVQKIYWIRKELGTTPEALRGVYTDRYVRDGSFFLLDYVQDFFAPRWRMEPISELNGEYEKPRKLLRFVRA
;
A
#
# COMPACT_ATOMS: atom_id res chain seq x y z
N MET A 1 -6.84 31.10 -1.86
CA MET A 1 -6.64 30.01 -0.85
C MET A 1 -5.39 29.26 -1.25
N SER A 2 -4.42 29.14 -0.35
CA SER A 2 -3.19 28.37 -0.58
C SER A 2 -3.50 26.87 -0.70
N ILE A 3 -2.56 26.08 -1.26
CA ILE A 3 -2.71 24.62 -1.34
C ILE A 3 -2.88 24.03 0.05
N ALA A 4 -2.13 24.51 1.05
CA ALA A 4 -2.24 24.04 2.43
C ALA A 4 -3.64 24.30 3.04
N GLU A 5 -4.23 25.46 2.77
CA GLU A 5 -5.61 25.77 3.22
C GLU A 5 -6.65 24.86 2.56
N LYS A 6 -6.53 24.64 1.24
CA LYS A 6 -7.41 23.71 0.50
C LYS A 6 -7.32 22.30 1.06
N MET A 7 -6.11 21.79 1.25
CA MET A 7 -5.88 20.43 1.73
C MET A 7 -6.37 20.24 3.18
N ARG A 8 -6.17 21.23 4.06
CA ARG A 8 -6.71 21.18 5.43
C ARG A 8 -8.23 21.19 5.46
N ALA A 9 -8.88 21.96 4.58
CA ALA A 9 -10.33 21.97 4.48
C ALA A 9 -10.87 20.59 4.06
N ILE A 10 -10.27 19.97 3.06
CA ILE A 10 -10.64 18.61 2.60
C ILE A 10 -10.38 17.58 3.73
N ALA A 11 -9.21 17.61 4.35
CA ALA A 11 -8.88 16.71 5.45
C ALA A 11 -9.85 16.83 6.64
N SER A 12 -10.32 18.06 6.93
CA SER A 12 -11.35 18.28 7.95
C SER A 12 -12.71 17.71 7.56
N GLN A 13 -13.06 17.70 6.29
CA GLN A 13 -14.32 17.14 5.79
C GLN A 13 -14.33 15.61 5.80
N VAL A 14 -13.22 14.98 5.38
CA VAL A 14 -13.12 13.52 5.36
C VAL A 14 -12.93 12.91 6.74
N GLY A 15 -12.46 13.70 7.70
CA GLY A 15 -12.16 13.26 9.06
C GLY A 15 -10.70 12.78 9.23
N PRO A 16 -10.15 12.95 10.46
CA PRO A 16 -8.74 12.62 10.75
C PRO A 16 -8.44 11.12 10.62
N GLU A 17 -9.47 10.26 10.70
CA GLU A 17 -9.33 8.81 10.51
C GLU A 17 -8.96 8.42 9.07
N HIS A 18 -9.31 9.25 8.09
CA HIS A 18 -9.00 9.04 6.68
C HIS A 18 -7.67 9.69 6.24
N VAL A 19 -7.08 10.55 7.06
CA VAL A 19 -5.73 11.08 6.82
C VAL A 19 -4.71 10.13 7.43
N TYR A 20 -4.51 8.99 6.76
CA TYR A 20 -3.59 7.98 7.28
C TYR A 20 -2.15 8.47 7.21
N ARG A 21 -1.72 8.96 6.06
CA ARG A 21 -0.37 9.48 5.83
C ARG A 21 -0.37 11.01 5.84
N THR A 22 0.70 11.58 6.42
CA THR A 22 0.98 13.01 6.28
C THR A 22 1.05 13.41 4.81
N VAL A 23 0.33 14.47 4.45
CA VAL A 23 0.30 15.02 3.09
C VAL A 23 1.38 16.08 2.96
N TYR A 24 2.19 15.97 1.93
CA TYR A 24 3.33 16.86 1.69
C TYR A 24 3.18 17.60 0.36
N ASP A 25 3.86 18.75 0.24
CA ASP A 25 4.13 19.39 -1.05
C ASP A 25 5.35 18.77 -1.75
N GLU A 26 5.76 19.35 -2.88
CA GLU A 26 6.90 18.88 -3.68
C GLU A 26 8.24 18.98 -2.94
N ASP A 27 8.36 19.93 -2.01
CA ASP A 27 9.55 20.15 -1.18
C ASP A 27 9.51 19.34 0.14
N LEU A 28 8.58 18.41 0.27
CA LEU A 28 8.31 17.62 1.49
C LEU A 28 7.92 18.47 2.71
N ARG A 29 7.32 19.65 2.49
CA ARG A 29 6.72 20.43 3.57
C ARG A 29 5.32 19.88 3.89
N VAL A 30 4.99 19.81 5.16
CA VAL A 30 3.70 19.29 5.62
C VAL A 30 2.55 20.23 5.22
N LEU A 31 1.63 19.73 4.41
CA LEU A 31 0.35 20.37 4.09
C LEU A 31 -0.72 20.00 5.10
N VAL A 32 -0.82 18.71 5.42
CA VAL A 32 -1.74 18.12 6.41
C VAL A 32 -1.01 17.05 7.20
N PRO A 33 -0.94 17.13 8.54
CA PRO A 33 -0.40 16.04 9.35
C PRO A 33 -1.34 14.83 9.32
N GLY A 34 -0.79 13.63 9.12
CA GLY A 34 -1.48 12.36 9.17
C GLY A 34 -1.17 11.55 10.42
N LYS A 35 -1.72 10.35 10.51
CA LYS A 35 -1.42 9.39 11.60
C LYS A 35 0.01 8.86 11.54
N GLU A 36 0.52 8.71 10.33
CA GLU A 36 1.86 8.17 10.05
C GLU A 36 2.63 9.14 9.13
N ASP A 37 3.88 9.33 9.46
CA ASP A 37 4.82 10.05 8.59
C ASP A 37 5.44 9.13 7.55
N ILE A 38 6.18 9.70 6.61
CA ILE A 38 6.92 8.92 5.62
C ILE A 38 7.98 8.09 6.35
N ASN A 39 7.95 6.78 6.11
CA ASN A 39 9.04 5.92 6.50
C ASN A 39 10.22 6.12 5.53
N ALA A 40 11.33 6.68 6.03
CA ALA A 40 12.50 6.99 5.21
C ALA A 40 13.10 5.74 4.52
N GLU A 41 13.05 4.57 5.16
CA GLU A 41 13.51 3.31 4.56
C GLU A 41 12.62 2.88 3.38
N ILE A 42 11.30 3.02 3.54
CA ILE A 42 10.35 2.74 2.45
C ILE A 42 10.58 3.71 1.29
N LEU A 43 10.79 5.00 1.58
CA LEU A 43 11.01 6.01 0.56
C LEU A 43 12.30 5.77 -0.23
N ASP A 44 13.41 5.52 0.47
CA ASP A 44 14.70 5.19 -0.14
C ASP A 44 14.59 3.93 -1.01
N THR A 45 13.97 2.89 -0.47
CA THR A 45 13.79 1.62 -1.18
C THR A 45 12.86 1.78 -2.40
N PHE A 46 11.77 2.54 -2.25
CA PHE A 46 10.83 2.81 -3.34
C PHE A 46 11.51 3.57 -4.48
N SER A 47 12.44 4.48 -4.17
CA SER A 47 13.20 5.24 -5.17
C SER A 47 14.09 4.39 -6.08
N ARG A 48 14.40 3.16 -5.66
CA ARG A 48 15.21 2.20 -6.43
C ARG A 48 14.40 1.33 -7.39
N ILE A 49 13.06 1.43 -7.36
CA ILE A 49 12.20 0.72 -8.29
C ILE A 49 12.25 1.42 -9.64
N ASP A 50 12.47 0.65 -10.69
CA ASP A 50 12.38 1.15 -12.06
C ASP A 50 10.91 1.31 -12.49
N PHE A 51 10.42 2.54 -12.47
CA PHE A 51 9.08 2.90 -12.96
C PHE A 51 9.11 3.44 -14.41
N ALA A 52 10.28 3.68 -14.98
CA ALA A 52 10.41 4.37 -16.26
C ALA A 52 9.60 3.69 -17.37
N GLY A 53 8.67 4.44 -17.96
CA GLY A 53 7.82 4.00 -19.08
C GLY A 53 6.77 2.93 -18.74
N LYS A 54 6.61 2.56 -17.45
CA LYS A 54 5.66 1.54 -17.01
C LYS A 54 4.29 2.13 -16.66
N SER A 55 3.25 1.30 -16.79
CA SER A 55 1.92 1.58 -16.25
C SER A 55 1.80 1.00 -14.84
N VAL A 56 1.26 1.80 -13.90
CA VAL A 56 1.23 1.49 -12.48
C VAL A 56 -0.18 1.65 -11.92
N VAL A 57 -0.61 0.74 -11.06
CA VAL A 57 -1.79 0.94 -10.20
C VAL A 57 -1.36 0.90 -8.74
N ASP A 58 -1.84 1.88 -7.96
CA ASP A 58 -1.60 2.05 -6.52
C ASP A 58 -2.90 1.80 -5.76
N LEU A 59 -3.03 0.65 -5.11
CA LEU A 59 -4.22 0.26 -4.36
C LEU A 59 -4.19 0.80 -2.94
N GLY A 60 -5.28 1.45 -2.52
CA GLY A 60 -5.36 2.13 -1.24
C GLY A 60 -4.44 3.35 -1.20
N CYS A 61 -4.49 4.15 -2.26
CA CYS A 61 -3.53 5.24 -2.47
C CYS A 61 -3.62 6.36 -1.42
N ASN A 62 -4.71 6.43 -0.64
CA ASN A 62 -5.00 7.53 0.27
C ASN A 62 -4.81 8.87 -0.44
N PHE A 63 -4.15 9.89 0.12
CA PHE A 63 -3.86 11.16 -0.56
C PHE A 63 -2.79 11.08 -1.67
N GLY A 64 -2.51 9.90 -2.21
CA GLY A 64 -1.75 9.69 -3.44
C GLY A 64 -0.23 9.81 -3.32
N PHE A 65 0.35 9.75 -2.11
CA PHE A 65 1.79 9.94 -1.95
C PHE A 65 2.62 9.05 -2.87
N PHE A 66 2.42 7.73 -2.85
CA PHE A 66 3.18 6.80 -3.69
C PHE A 66 2.75 6.87 -5.17
N THR A 67 1.49 7.22 -5.44
CA THR A 67 0.98 7.48 -6.78
C THR A 67 1.76 8.62 -7.46
N PHE A 68 1.87 9.77 -6.80
CA PHE A 68 2.65 10.90 -7.31
C PHE A 68 4.14 10.60 -7.39
N TYR A 69 4.66 9.86 -6.40
CA TYR A 69 6.07 9.52 -6.38
C TYR A 69 6.47 8.57 -7.51
N ALA A 70 5.64 7.56 -7.83
CA ALA A 70 5.85 6.70 -8.99
C ALA A 70 5.85 7.48 -10.32
N ALA A 71 4.95 8.48 -10.45
CA ALA A 71 4.93 9.36 -11.62
C ALA A 71 6.23 10.20 -11.72
N ARG A 72 6.73 10.74 -10.61
CA ARG A 72 8.02 11.48 -10.56
C ARG A 72 9.22 10.59 -10.92
N LEU A 73 9.14 9.29 -10.65
CA LEU A 73 10.15 8.29 -11.03
C LEU A 73 9.99 7.80 -12.49
N GLY A 74 9.16 8.46 -13.29
CA GLY A 74 9.06 8.25 -14.73
C GLY A 74 8.04 7.21 -15.18
N ALA A 75 7.10 6.81 -14.32
CA ALA A 75 5.99 5.98 -14.77
C ALA A 75 5.20 6.71 -15.88
N ARG A 76 4.87 5.96 -16.95
CA ARG A 76 4.11 6.48 -18.10
C ARG A 76 2.66 6.81 -17.75
N GLN A 77 2.08 6.00 -16.87
CA GLN A 77 0.71 6.09 -16.42
C GLN A 77 0.66 5.59 -14.97
N VAL A 78 0.01 6.35 -14.11
CA VAL A 78 -0.24 5.91 -12.73
C VAL A 78 -1.71 6.14 -12.40
N VAL A 79 -2.37 5.08 -11.89
CA VAL A 79 -3.75 5.13 -11.41
C VAL A 79 -3.72 4.88 -9.91
N GLY A 80 -4.13 5.87 -9.12
CA GLY A 80 -4.39 5.72 -7.69
C GLY A 80 -5.82 5.25 -7.47
N VAL A 81 -6.00 4.25 -6.64
CA VAL A 81 -7.32 3.69 -6.31
C VAL A 81 -7.54 3.76 -4.82
N ASP A 82 -8.66 4.35 -4.41
CA ASP A 82 -9.13 4.34 -3.03
C ASP A 82 -10.66 4.29 -3.01
N ARG A 83 -11.25 3.87 -1.91
CA ARG A 83 -12.71 3.85 -1.78
C ARG A 83 -13.29 5.17 -1.27
N GLU A 84 -12.47 6.00 -0.63
CA GLU A 84 -12.90 7.24 0.02
C GLU A 84 -12.88 8.41 -0.98
N GLU A 85 -14.02 8.69 -1.57
CA GLU A 85 -14.17 9.77 -2.58
C GLU A 85 -13.66 11.12 -2.09
N GLY A 86 -13.88 11.47 -0.82
CA GLY A 86 -13.39 12.72 -0.23
C GLY A 86 -11.86 12.80 -0.21
N VAL A 87 -11.17 11.68 -0.01
CA VAL A 87 -9.71 11.59 -0.09
C VAL A 87 -9.26 11.80 -1.53
N LEU A 88 -9.96 11.18 -2.50
CA LEU A 88 -9.64 11.33 -3.92
C LEU A 88 -9.90 12.75 -4.44
N GLN A 89 -10.86 13.49 -3.89
CA GLN A 89 -10.99 14.92 -4.16
C GLN A 89 -9.73 15.70 -3.77
N GLY A 90 -9.11 15.34 -2.64
CA GLY A 90 -7.81 15.87 -2.23
C GLY A 90 -6.68 15.51 -3.20
N CYS A 91 -6.71 14.28 -3.73
CA CYS A 91 -5.76 13.83 -4.75
C CYS A 91 -5.87 14.65 -6.04
N GLU A 92 -7.10 14.96 -6.51
CA GLU A 92 -7.28 15.78 -7.70
C GLU A 92 -6.77 17.23 -7.49
N VAL A 93 -6.96 17.80 -6.29
CA VAL A 93 -6.40 19.12 -5.96
C VAL A 93 -4.85 19.08 -5.96
N LEU A 94 -4.25 18.02 -5.42
CA LEU A 94 -2.79 17.83 -5.45
C LEU A 94 -2.28 17.58 -6.87
N LYS A 95 -3.00 16.83 -7.68
CA LYS A 95 -2.69 16.56 -9.08
C LYS A 95 -2.58 17.86 -9.89
N GLU A 96 -3.56 18.75 -9.73
CA GLU A 96 -3.52 20.07 -10.35
C GLU A 96 -2.32 20.89 -9.86
N TYR A 97 -2.07 20.87 -8.55
CA TYR A 97 -0.97 21.62 -7.93
C TYR A 97 0.41 21.13 -8.40
N PHE A 98 0.60 19.79 -8.49
CA PHE A 98 1.84 19.17 -8.97
C PHE A 98 1.95 19.12 -10.50
N ASN A 99 0.90 19.51 -11.22
CA ASN A 99 0.80 19.30 -12.68
C ASN A 99 1.19 17.86 -13.08
N SER A 100 0.69 16.88 -12.33
CA SER A 100 1.09 15.48 -12.46
C SER A 100 0.14 14.70 -13.40
N PRO A 101 0.65 13.83 -14.30
CA PRO A 101 -0.15 13.07 -15.24
C PRO A 101 -0.75 11.78 -14.64
N VAL A 102 -1.16 11.83 -13.37
CA VAL A 102 -1.80 10.70 -12.67
C VAL A 102 -3.33 10.75 -12.83
N SER A 103 -4.00 9.64 -12.57
CA SER A 103 -5.46 9.59 -12.45
C SER A 103 -5.87 8.89 -11.16
N PHE A 104 -7.09 9.15 -10.71
CA PHE A 104 -7.64 8.56 -9.50
C PHE A 104 -9.01 7.94 -9.78
N GLU A 105 -9.27 6.77 -9.21
CA GLU A 105 -10.52 6.03 -9.37
C GLU A 105 -11.05 5.58 -8.01
N ALA A 106 -12.36 5.81 -7.79
CA ALA A 106 -13.06 5.41 -6.58
C ALA A 106 -13.52 3.94 -6.70
N HIS A 107 -12.84 3.04 -6.01
CA HIS A 107 -13.23 1.63 -5.96
C HIS A 107 -12.99 1.06 -4.56
N ASP A 108 -13.97 0.32 -4.05
CA ASP A 108 -13.74 -0.61 -2.95
C ASP A 108 -13.27 -1.95 -3.53
N ILE A 109 -12.02 -2.32 -3.26
CA ILE A 109 -11.43 -3.58 -3.75
C ILE A 109 -12.12 -4.84 -3.17
N TYR A 110 -13.00 -4.68 -2.19
CA TYR A 110 -13.81 -5.75 -1.61
C TYR A 110 -15.23 -5.81 -2.17
N ASP A 111 -15.62 -4.81 -2.97
CA ASP A 111 -16.89 -4.85 -3.69
C ASP A 111 -16.79 -5.85 -4.85
N PRO A 112 -17.66 -6.88 -4.91
CA PRO A 112 -17.73 -7.80 -6.04
C PRO A 112 -17.99 -7.10 -7.38
N ALA A 113 -18.57 -5.90 -7.37
CA ALA A 113 -18.80 -5.07 -8.55
C ALA A 113 -17.56 -4.26 -9.00
N CYS A 114 -16.45 -4.34 -8.26
CA CYS A 114 -15.22 -3.67 -8.65
C CYS A 114 -14.68 -4.23 -9.97
N THR A 115 -14.65 -3.38 -11.00
CA THR A 115 -14.35 -3.74 -12.41
C THR A 115 -13.00 -3.26 -12.91
N LEU A 116 -12.02 -3.08 -12.03
CA LEU A 116 -10.66 -2.75 -12.48
C LEU A 116 -10.14 -3.80 -13.46
N PRO A 117 -9.61 -3.39 -14.62
CA PRO A 117 -9.27 -4.32 -15.70
C PRO A 117 -8.08 -5.21 -15.31
N GLU A 118 -8.25 -6.53 -15.46
CA GLU A 118 -7.22 -7.51 -15.16
C GLU A 118 -6.00 -7.39 -16.09
N ARG A 119 -4.81 -7.62 -15.53
CA ARG A 119 -3.51 -7.63 -16.24
C ARG A 119 -3.30 -6.44 -17.16
N THR A 120 -3.74 -5.28 -16.74
CA THR A 120 -3.60 -4.05 -17.53
C THR A 120 -2.31 -3.31 -17.20
N PHE A 121 -1.89 -3.35 -15.93
CA PHE A 121 -0.73 -2.61 -15.46
C PHE A 121 0.56 -3.44 -15.51
N ASP A 122 1.68 -2.78 -15.78
CA ASP A 122 3.00 -3.39 -15.69
C ASP A 122 3.36 -3.66 -14.23
N ILE A 123 3.02 -2.72 -13.33
CA ILE A 123 3.22 -2.81 -11.89
C ILE A 123 1.88 -2.63 -11.16
N ALA A 124 1.57 -3.49 -10.19
CA ALA A 124 0.54 -3.24 -9.21
C ALA A 124 1.18 -3.13 -7.82
N MET A 125 0.82 -2.08 -7.07
CA MET A 125 1.43 -1.83 -5.77
C MET A 125 0.41 -1.70 -4.65
N LEU A 126 0.83 -2.15 -3.47
CA LEU A 126 0.08 -2.14 -2.22
C LEU A 126 1.04 -1.72 -1.10
N VAL A 127 1.23 -0.41 -0.94
CA VAL A 127 2.25 0.15 -0.05
C VAL A 127 1.60 0.69 1.21
N GLU A 128 2.04 0.18 2.36
CA GLU A 128 1.55 0.54 3.71
C GLU A 128 0.04 0.36 3.92
N PHE A 129 -0.53 -0.61 3.24
CA PHE A 129 -1.95 -0.91 3.26
C PHE A 129 -2.31 -2.06 4.21
N ILE A 130 -1.59 -3.20 4.15
CA ILE A 130 -1.90 -4.37 4.98
C ILE A 130 -1.55 -4.09 6.44
N GLY A 131 -2.56 -4.07 7.30
CA GLY A 131 -2.44 -3.86 8.74
C GLY A 131 -3.11 -4.98 9.55
N LYS A 132 -3.20 -4.79 10.87
CA LYS A 132 -3.77 -5.75 11.81
C LYS A 132 -5.18 -6.23 11.45
N THR A 133 -6.03 -5.32 10.98
CA THR A 133 -7.42 -5.60 10.62
C THR A 133 -7.50 -6.67 9.51
N PHE A 134 -6.62 -6.58 8.50
CA PHE A 134 -6.56 -7.56 7.41
C PHE A 134 -6.22 -8.97 7.89
N ILE A 135 -5.36 -9.06 8.91
CA ILE A 135 -4.96 -10.34 9.52
C ILE A 135 -6.16 -10.92 10.28
N VAL A 136 -6.74 -10.14 11.18
CA VAL A 136 -7.81 -10.58 12.09
C VAL A 136 -9.10 -10.91 11.33
N GLU A 137 -9.43 -10.15 10.30
CA GLU A 137 -10.62 -10.33 9.46
C GLU A 137 -10.42 -11.30 8.29
N ASN A 138 -9.25 -11.95 8.21
CA ASN A 138 -8.94 -12.90 7.13
C ASN A 138 -9.04 -12.30 5.71
N ARG A 139 -8.60 -11.06 5.53
CA ARG A 139 -8.69 -10.35 4.24
C ARG A 139 -7.40 -10.37 3.43
N ILE A 140 -6.31 -10.94 3.95
CA ILE A 140 -5.00 -10.89 3.27
C ILE A 140 -5.06 -11.59 1.92
N ALA A 141 -5.56 -12.84 1.87
CA ALA A 141 -5.60 -13.63 0.64
C ALA A 141 -6.41 -12.96 -0.46
N SER A 142 -7.60 -12.43 -0.14
CA SER A 142 -8.44 -11.72 -1.11
C SER A 142 -7.77 -10.45 -1.63
N THR A 143 -7.12 -9.68 -0.75
CA THR A 143 -6.40 -8.46 -1.11
C THR A 143 -5.20 -8.76 -2.03
N LEU A 144 -4.38 -9.75 -1.66
CA LEU A 144 -3.23 -10.15 -2.49
C LEU A 144 -3.66 -10.74 -3.82
N GLY A 145 -4.75 -11.53 -3.85
CA GLY A 145 -5.33 -12.08 -5.07
C GLY A 145 -5.88 -10.99 -5.99
N PHE A 146 -6.50 -9.95 -5.42
CA PHE A 146 -6.93 -8.79 -6.18
C PHE A 146 -5.74 -8.05 -6.82
N LEU A 147 -4.72 -7.74 -6.03
CA LEU A 147 -3.48 -7.12 -6.50
C LEU A 147 -2.84 -7.92 -7.65
N GLU A 148 -2.75 -9.24 -7.49
CA GLU A 148 -2.16 -10.14 -8.48
C GLU A 148 -2.86 -10.09 -9.83
N ARG A 149 -4.20 -10.00 -9.82
CA ARG A 149 -4.97 -9.95 -11.08
C ARG A 149 -4.70 -8.72 -11.92
N LEU A 150 -4.32 -7.61 -11.30
CA LEU A 150 -4.11 -6.33 -12.00
C LEU A 150 -2.77 -6.26 -12.74
N SER A 151 -1.75 -6.98 -12.29
CA SER A 151 -0.40 -6.85 -12.83
C SER A 151 -0.06 -7.89 -13.90
N LYS A 152 0.69 -7.42 -14.90
CA LYS A 152 1.33 -8.25 -15.93
C LYS A 152 2.70 -8.77 -15.49
N ARG A 153 3.48 -7.98 -14.75
CA ARG A 153 4.93 -8.19 -14.59
C ARG A 153 5.43 -8.12 -13.16
N GLU A 154 4.99 -7.13 -12.38
CA GLU A 154 5.59 -6.83 -11.09
C GLU A 154 4.55 -6.47 -10.04
N LEU A 155 4.75 -6.98 -8.82
CA LEU A 155 3.97 -6.58 -7.66
C LEU A 155 4.91 -5.93 -6.65
N ILE A 156 4.49 -4.82 -6.07
CA ILE A 156 5.21 -4.12 -5.00
C ILE A 156 4.32 -4.14 -3.76
N VAL A 157 4.80 -4.76 -2.69
CA VAL A 157 4.02 -4.90 -1.45
C VAL A 157 4.87 -4.50 -0.26
N SER A 158 4.34 -3.67 0.63
CA SER A 158 5.00 -3.43 1.90
C SER A 158 4.35 -4.21 3.03
N VAL A 159 5.16 -4.87 3.85
CA VAL A 159 4.71 -5.67 4.97
C VAL A 159 5.53 -5.41 6.23
N GLN A 160 4.88 -5.43 7.39
CA GLN A 160 5.55 -5.69 8.66
C GLN A 160 5.85 -7.20 8.70
N LYS A 161 7.07 -7.59 9.06
CA LYS A 161 7.47 -9.01 9.01
C LYS A 161 6.63 -9.88 9.94
N ILE A 162 6.45 -9.42 11.18
CA ILE A 162 5.85 -10.17 12.28
C ILE A 162 4.90 -9.26 13.06
N TYR A 163 3.79 -9.82 13.51
CA TYR A 163 2.85 -9.19 14.44
C TYR A 163 2.74 -10.02 15.72
N TRP A 164 2.90 -9.37 16.87
CA TRP A 164 2.62 -9.98 18.16
C TRP A 164 1.11 -10.16 18.33
N ILE A 165 0.65 -11.43 18.43
CA ILE A 165 -0.77 -11.76 18.34
C ILE A 165 -1.58 -11.06 19.44
N ARG A 166 -1.19 -11.20 20.71
CA ARG A 166 -1.94 -10.60 21.81
C ARG A 166 -1.78 -9.08 21.89
N LYS A 167 -0.54 -8.60 21.70
CA LYS A 167 -0.20 -7.18 21.90
C LYS A 167 -0.63 -6.28 20.76
N GLU A 168 -0.43 -6.71 19.52
CA GLU A 168 -0.67 -5.88 18.33
C GLU A 168 -1.98 -6.23 17.64
N LEU A 169 -2.31 -7.52 17.50
CA LEU A 169 -3.54 -7.95 16.83
C LEU A 169 -4.76 -7.96 17.76
N GLY A 170 -4.57 -8.00 19.08
CA GLY A 170 -5.66 -8.03 20.05
C GLY A 170 -6.50 -9.31 19.98
N THR A 171 -5.92 -10.42 19.56
CA THR A 171 -6.58 -11.72 19.41
C THR A 171 -5.75 -12.85 20.08
N THR A 172 -6.12 -14.10 19.85
CA THR A 172 -5.40 -15.28 20.38
C THR A 172 -4.79 -16.14 19.28
N PRO A 173 -3.71 -16.88 19.59
CA PRO A 173 -3.15 -17.83 18.62
C PRO A 173 -4.16 -18.87 18.13
N GLU A 174 -5.05 -19.35 19.00
CA GLU A 174 -6.09 -20.32 18.69
C GLU A 174 -7.08 -19.79 17.65
N ALA A 175 -7.52 -18.52 17.82
CA ALA A 175 -8.41 -17.87 16.86
C ALA A 175 -7.76 -17.73 15.48
N LEU A 176 -6.47 -17.35 15.43
CA LEU A 176 -5.76 -17.24 14.16
C LEU A 176 -5.46 -18.60 13.52
N ARG A 177 -5.22 -19.67 14.30
CA ARG A 177 -5.03 -21.02 13.75
C ARG A 177 -6.30 -21.59 13.12
N GLY A 178 -7.46 -21.06 13.47
CA GLY A 178 -8.72 -21.38 12.77
C GLY A 178 -8.74 -20.88 11.32
N VAL A 179 -7.88 -19.94 10.97
CA VAL A 179 -7.82 -19.28 9.67
C VAL A 179 -6.49 -19.56 8.96
N TYR A 180 -5.38 -19.48 9.71
CA TYR A 180 -4.02 -19.64 9.21
C TYR A 180 -3.39 -20.91 9.81
N THR A 181 -2.45 -21.51 9.08
CA THR A 181 -1.74 -22.71 9.56
C THR A 181 -0.70 -22.37 10.64
N ASP A 182 -0.24 -23.37 11.39
CA ASP A 182 0.85 -23.26 12.37
C ASP A 182 2.15 -22.71 11.76
N ARG A 183 2.33 -22.81 10.44
CA ARG A 183 3.47 -22.21 9.72
C ARG A 183 3.53 -20.69 9.95
N TYR A 184 2.38 -20.02 9.98
CA TYR A 184 2.31 -18.58 10.12
C TYR A 184 1.94 -18.10 11.52
N VAL A 185 1.41 -19.02 12.36
CA VAL A 185 0.95 -18.71 13.73
C VAL A 185 1.79 -19.53 14.71
N ARG A 186 2.94 -19.01 15.12
CA ARG A 186 3.87 -19.69 16.02
C ARG A 186 4.52 -18.69 16.98
N ASP A 187 5.03 -19.15 18.11
CA ASP A 187 5.79 -18.37 19.10
C ASP A 187 5.11 -17.08 19.55
N GLY A 188 3.74 -17.12 19.65
CA GLY A 188 2.95 -15.96 20.04
C GLY A 188 2.85 -14.86 18.97
N SER A 189 3.29 -15.16 17.75
CA SER A 189 3.38 -14.20 16.64
C SER A 189 2.70 -14.71 15.37
N PHE A 190 2.28 -13.77 14.53
CA PHE A 190 1.85 -14.00 13.16
C PHE A 190 2.93 -13.53 12.19
N PHE A 191 3.40 -14.42 11.34
CA PHE A 191 4.48 -14.19 10.38
C PHE A 191 3.92 -13.77 9.02
N LEU A 192 3.61 -12.47 8.89
CA LEU A 192 2.98 -11.93 7.68
C LEU A 192 3.92 -12.02 6.46
N LEU A 193 5.22 -11.80 6.64
CA LEU A 193 6.18 -11.91 5.55
C LEU A 193 6.17 -13.31 4.93
N ASP A 194 6.23 -14.36 5.78
CA ASP A 194 6.21 -15.75 5.31
C ASP A 194 4.91 -16.05 4.55
N TYR A 195 3.78 -15.55 5.07
CA TYR A 195 2.49 -15.72 4.41
C TYR A 195 2.44 -15.09 3.02
N VAL A 196 2.92 -13.85 2.89
CA VAL A 196 2.92 -13.12 1.59
C VAL A 196 3.87 -13.78 0.59
N GLN A 197 5.03 -14.24 1.04
CA GLN A 197 5.99 -14.98 0.22
C GLN A 197 5.38 -16.27 -0.33
N ASP A 198 4.81 -17.09 0.54
CA ASP A 198 4.20 -18.36 0.16
C ASP A 198 2.98 -18.17 -0.75
N PHE A 199 2.20 -17.10 -0.52
CA PHE A 199 1.04 -16.80 -1.37
C PHE A 199 1.45 -16.55 -2.83
N PHE A 200 2.55 -15.85 -3.04
CA PHE A 200 3.01 -15.50 -4.40
C PHE A 200 3.96 -16.54 -5.01
N ALA A 201 4.71 -17.31 -4.20
CA ALA A 201 5.76 -18.23 -4.66
C ALA A 201 5.41 -19.14 -5.84
N PRO A 202 4.19 -19.68 -5.99
CA PRO A 202 3.86 -20.55 -7.12
C PRO A 202 3.92 -19.87 -8.48
N ARG A 203 3.79 -18.54 -8.52
CA ARG A 203 3.63 -17.76 -9.75
C ARG A 203 4.59 -16.59 -9.89
N TRP A 204 5.24 -16.21 -8.79
CA TRP A 204 6.07 -15.01 -8.71
C TRP A 204 7.36 -15.30 -7.95
N ARG A 205 8.46 -14.77 -8.46
CA ARG A 205 9.75 -14.81 -7.78
C ARG A 205 9.91 -13.52 -6.97
N MET A 206 10.15 -13.68 -5.67
CA MET A 206 10.43 -12.54 -4.82
C MET A 206 11.86 -12.03 -5.03
N GLU A 207 11.98 -10.73 -5.21
CA GLU A 207 13.23 -9.98 -5.21
C GLU A 207 13.14 -8.94 -4.09
N PRO A 208 13.72 -9.17 -2.90
CA PRO A 208 13.65 -8.21 -1.82
C PRO A 208 14.37 -6.92 -2.23
N ILE A 209 13.69 -5.78 -2.06
CA ILE A 209 14.26 -4.46 -2.29
C ILE A 209 14.79 -3.89 -0.97
N SER A 210 14.06 -4.12 0.13
CA SER A 210 14.51 -3.83 1.49
C SER A 210 15.39 -4.95 2.04
N GLU A 211 16.33 -4.62 2.89
CA GLU A 211 17.04 -5.63 3.67
C GLU A 211 16.07 -6.37 4.61
N LEU A 212 16.07 -7.69 4.54
CA LEU A 212 15.20 -8.53 5.36
C LEU A 212 15.87 -8.98 6.67
N ASN A 213 17.09 -8.51 6.96
CA ASN A 213 17.86 -8.84 8.14
C ASN A 213 17.27 -8.16 9.39
N GLY A 214 17.35 -8.83 10.55
CA GLY A 214 16.79 -8.38 11.82
C GLY A 214 15.56 -9.21 12.24
N GLU A 215 15.55 -9.69 13.49
CA GLU A 215 14.53 -10.65 13.94
C GLU A 215 13.16 -10.04 14.19
N TYR A 216 13.06 -8.79 14.65
CA TYR A 216 11.78 -8.22 15.15
C TYR A 216 11.62 -6.74 14.83
N GLU A 217 12.21 -6.27 13.74
CA GLU A 217 12.20 -4.84 13.46
C GLU A 217 10.88 -4.36 12.83
N LYS A 218 10.25 -3.42 13.50
CA LYS A 218 9.51 -2.35 12.83
C LYS A 218 10.58 -1.45 12.20
N PRO A 219 10.71 -1.36 10.90
CA PRO A 219 9.69 -0.86 10.00
C PRO A 219 9.18 -1.92 9.01
N ARG A 220 8.16 -1.52 8.23
CA ARG A 220 7.67 -2.30 7.10
C ARG A 220 8.78 -2.49 6.07
N LYS A 221 8.79 -3.65 5.46
CA LYS A 221 9.73 -3.99 4.39
C LYS A 221 9.02 -3.92 3.04
N LEU A 222 9.70 -3.36 2.06
CA LEU A 222 9.20 -3.31 0.70
C LEU A 222 9.70 -4.52 -0.08
N LEU A 223 8.78 -5.25 -0.66
CA LEU A 223 9.03 -6.46 -1.43
C LEU A 223 8.63 -6.24 -2.88
N ARG A 224 9.43 -6.75 -3.79
CA ARG A 224 9.12 -6.83 -5.21
C ARG A 224 8.95 -8.30 -5.59
N PHE A 225 7.88 -8.59 -6.30
CA PHE A 225 7.63 -9.88 -6.91
C PHE A 225 7.60 -9.72 -8.41
N VAL A 226 8.39 -10.52 -9.11
CA VAL A 226 8.47 -10.53 -10.56
C VAL A 226 7.85 -11.82 -11.06
N ARG A 227 7.06 -11.75 -12.12
CA ARG A 227 6.39 -12.93 -12.66
C ARG A 227 7.42 -13.97 -13.10
N ALA A 228 7.22 -15.22 -12.65
CA ALA A 228 8.09 -16.34 -12.97
C ALA A 228 7.95 -16.78 -14.43
#